data_2d1faee46cb1ea8baa8d9e170ce27559
#
_entry.id   2d1faee46cb1ea8baa8d9e170ce27559
#
_cell.length_a   1.000
_cell.length_b   1.000
_cell.length_c   1.000
_cell.angle_alpha   90.00
_cell.angle_beta   90.00
_cell.angle_gamma   90.00
#
_symmetry.space_group_name_H-M   'P 1'
#
loop_
_entity.id
_entity.type
_entity.pdbx_description
1 polymer ?
#
loop_
_entity_poly.entity_id
_entity_poly.type
_entity_poly.pdbx_seq_one_letter_code
_entity_poly.pdbx_strand_id
1 'polypeptide(L)'
;MKNYFLFLFFLVISVSGYAQGKRITGKVTDAADGMPIIGATVVAVDPDGKTNAKSVGTITDINGTFTLHVPNGCQELKFSYVGMETKTAKITGLTHINVSLASTAKALDEVVVTA
;
A
#
# COMPACT_ATOMS: atom_id res chain seq x y z
N MET A 1 22.93 -15.26 41.64
CA MET A 1 22.27 -16.22 40.78
C MET A 1 20.86 -15.80 40.40
N LYS A 2 20.07 -15.29 41.34
CA LYS A 2 18.71 -14.86 41.05
C LYS A 2 18.65 -13.69 40.07
N ASN A 3 19.66 -12.83 40.07
CA ASN A 3 19.69 -11.67 39.20
C ASN A 3 19.86 -12.04 37.71
N TYR A 4 20.56 -13.12 37.44
CA TYR A 4 20.77 -13.58 36.07
C TYR A 4 19.50 -14.13 35.47
N PHE A 5 18.67 -14.74 36.25
CA PHE A 5 17.41 -15.31 35.79
C PHE A 5 16.46 -14.21 35.36
N LEU A 6 16.37 -13.13 36.09
CA LEU A 6 15.55 -11.98 35.77
C LEU A 6 16.04 -11.27 34.51
N PHE A 7 17.35 -11.17 34.38
CA PHE A 7 17.97 -10.55 33.24
C PHE A 7 17.69 -11.32 31.94
N LEU A 8 17.75 -12.63 32.02
CA LEU A 8 17.47 -13.51 30.90
C LEU A 8 15.99 -13.40 30.47
N PHE A 9 15.11 -13.27 31.42
CA PHE A 9 13.67 -13.10 31.15
C PHE A 9 13.40 -11.80 30.41
N PHE A 10 14.06 -10.73 30.78
CA PHE A 10 13.92 -9.45 30.08
C PHE A 10 14.44 -9.52 28.66
N LEU A 11 15.49 -10.26 28.44
CA LEU A 11 16.07 -10.41 27.12
C LEU A 11 15.09 -11.12 26.15
N VAL A 12 14.38 -12.10 26.64
CA VAL A 12 13.42 -12.87 25.84
C VAL A 12 12.25 -12.00 25.41
N ILE A 13 11.79 -11.09 26.26
CA ILE A 13 10.66 -10.22 25.94
C ILE A 13 11.00 -9.23 24.84
N SER A 14 12.24 -8.77 24.77
CA SER A 14 12.62 -7.76 23.79
C SER A 14 12.67 -8.28 22.36
N VAL A 15 12.65 -9.60 22.16
CA VAL A 15 12.70 -10.20 20.82
C VAL A 15 11.32 -10.33 20.19
N SER A 16 10.26 -10.24 20.98
CA SER A 16 8.92 -10.52 20.50
C SER A 16 8.27 -9.38 19.68
N GLY A 17 8.98 -8.27 19.50
CA GLY A 17 8.43 -7.11 18.80
C GLY A 17 8.68 -7.05 17.30
N TYR A 18 9.35 -8.03 16.71
CA TYR A 18 9.77 -7.93 15.30
C TYR A 18 8.92 -8.71 14.32
N ALA A 19 7.86 -9.32 14.77
CA ALA A 19 7.04 -10.19 13.91
C ALA A 19 5.86 -9.46 13.26
N GLN A 20 5.90 -8.13 13.17
CA GLN A 20 4.77 -7.37 12.70
C GLN A 20 5.06 -6.78 11.33
N GLY A 21 4.38 -7.15 10.35
CA GLY A 21 4.35 -6.60 9.03
C GLY A 21 5.36 -5.50 8.68
N LYS A 22 5.12 -4.87 7.58
CA LYS A 22 6.03 -3.92 6.98
C LYS A 22 5.31 -2.60 6.75
N ARG A 23 6.01 -1.49 6.94
CA ARG A 23 5.46 -0.17 6.68
C ARG A 23 5.82 0.26 5.26
N ILE A 24 4.82 0.56 4.46
CA ILE A 24 4.99 1.04 3.08
C ILE A 24 4.51 2.48 3.01
N THR A 25 5.32 3.33 2.41
CA THR A 25 4.95 4.71 2.13
C THR A 25 5.02 4.97 0.64
N GLY A 26 4.34 6.00 0.17
CA GLY A 26 4.39 6.32 -1.24
C GLY A 26 3.49 7.49 -1.61
N LYS A 27 3.39 7.72 -2.91
CA LYS A 27 2.62 8.81 -3.46
C LYS A 27 1.84 8.32 -4.68
N VAL A 28 0.58 8.77 -4.79
CA VAL A 28 -0.29 8.47 -5.92
C VAL A 28 -0.53 9.75 -6.70
N THR A 29 -0.26 9.70 -8.00
CA THR A 29 -0.40 10.86 -8.88
C THR A 29 -1.27 10.52 -10.08
N ASP A 30 -1.78 11.56 -10.74
CA ASP A 30 -2.51 11.44 -12.00
C ASP A 30 -1.49 11.32 -13.14
N ALA A 31 -1.64 10.30 -13.97
CA ALA A 31 -0.72 10.06 -15.07
C ALA A 31 -0.76 11.17 -16.14
N ALA A 32 -1.89 11.88 -16.24
CA ALA A 32 -2.07 12.90 -17.26
C ALA A 32 -1.32 14.21 -16.95
N ASP A 33 -1.33 14.63 -15.69
CA ASP A 33 -0.76 15.92 -15.31
C ASP A 33 0.26 15.86 -14.18
N GLY A 34 0.46 14.69 -13.58
CA GLY A 34 1.40 14.51 -12.49
C GLY A 34 0.94 15.08 -11.15
N MET A 35 -0.30 15.54 -11.06
CA MET A 35 -0.82 16.11 -9.82
C MET A 35 -1.15 15.03 -8.81
N PRO A 36 -1.00 15.31 -7.50
CA PRO A 36 -1.34 14.32 -6.49
C PRO A 36 -2.83 14.01 -6.48
N ILE A 37 -3.17 12.74 -6.28
CA ILE A 37 -4.56 12.29 -6.15
C ILE A 37 -4.90 12.20 -4.67
N ILE A 38 -5.86 13.01 -4.25
CA ILE A 38 -6.33 13.07 -2.87
C ILE A 38 -7.47 12.07 -2.70
N GLY A 39 -7.39 11.25 -1.65
CA GLY A 39 -8.47 10.31 -1.34
C GLY A 39 -8.42 9.02 -2.15
N ALA A 40 -7.31 8.72 -2.83
CA ALA A 40 -7.15 7.43 -3.51
C ALA A 40 -7.07 6.32 -2.47
N THR A 41 -7.69 5.19 -2.78
CA THR A 41 -7.70 4.04 -1.88
C THR A 41 -6.49 3.14 -2.16
N VAL A 42 -5.80 2.75 -1.10
CA VAL A 42 -4.65 1.84 -1.16
C VAL A 42 -4.95 0.66 -0.25
N VAL A 43 -4.98 -0.54 -0.81
CA VAL A 43 -5.36 -1.75 -0.09
C VAL A 43 -4.29 -2.82 -0.29
N ALA A 44 -3.97 -3.54 0.78
CA ALA A 44 -3.08 -4.69 0.70
C ALA A 44 -3.83 -5.88 0.10
N VAL A 45 -3.18 -6.56 -0.84
CA VAL A 45 -3.78 -7.67 -1.58
C VAL A 45 -2.99 -8.94 -1.29
N ASP A 46 -3.70 -10.05 -1.09
CA ASP A 46 -3.08 -11.34 -0.90
C ASP A 46 -2.35 -11.81 -2.16
N PRO A 47 -1.40 -12.76 -2.03
CA PRO A 47 -0.66 -13.26 -3.19
C PRO A 47 -1.54 -13.83 -4.31
N ASP A 48 -2.73 -14.32 -3.98
CA ASP A 48 -3.68 -14.83 -4.99
C ASP A 48 -4.60 -13.74 -5.54
N GLY A 49 -4.30 -12.49 -5.27
CA GLY A 49 -5.01 -11.35 -5.87
C GLY A 49 -6.30 -10.97 -5.20
N LYS A 50 -6.61 -11.56 -4.06
CA LYS A 50 -7.86 -11.29 -3.34
C LYS A 50 -7.59 -10.43 -2.11
N THR A 51 -8.52 -9.54 -1.81
CA THR A 51 -8.52 -8.87 -0.53
C THR A 51 -9.26 -9.75 0.46
N ASN A 52 -8.61 -10.09 1.56
CA ASN A 52 -9.23 -10.95 2.56
C ASN A 52 -9.78 -10.11 3.73
N ALA A 53 -10.39 -10.79 4.70
CA ALA A 53 -10.98 -10.12 5.86
C ALA A 53 -9.96 -9.39 6.73
N LYS A 54 -8.69 -9.72 6.60
CA LYS A 54 -7.61 -9.08 7.33
C LYS A 54 -6.89 -8.02 6.50
N SER A 55 -7.44 -7.69 5.35
CA SER A 55 -6.85 -6.66 4.49
C SER A 55 -6.80 -5.34 5.22
N VAL A 56 -5.68 -4.66 5.08
CA VAL A 56 -5.52 -3.31 5.60
C VAL A 56 -5.51 -2.34 4.44
N GLY A 57 -6.00 -1.14 4.69
CA GLY A 57 -6.08 -0.12 3.65
C GLY A 57 -5.97 1.27 4.23
N THR A 58 -5.70 2.21 3.36
CA THR A 58 -5.62 3.62 3.72
C THR A 58 -6.05 4.46 2.52
N ILE A 59 -6.13 5.76 2.72
CA ILE A 59 -6.40 6.70 1.64
C ILE A 59 -5.29 7.75 1.60
N THR A 60 -5.04 8.32 0.43
CA THR A 60 -4.03 9.34 0.27
C THR A 60 -4.48 10.67 0.85
N ASP A 61 -3.50 11.46 1.32
CA ASP A 61 -3.75 12.78 1.89
C ASP A 61 -3.73 13.87 0.82
N ILE A 62 -3.72 15.14 1.25
CA ILE A 62 -3.76 16.29 0.34
C ILE A 62 -2.53 16.38 -0.57
N ASN A 63 -1.46 15.71 -0.22
CA ASN A 63 -0.24 15.63 -1.04
C ASN A 63 -0.20 14.38 -1.90
N GLY A 64 -1.24 13.56 -1.85
CA GLY A 64 -1.28 12.29 -2.55
C GLY A 64 -0.43 11.21 -1.89
N THR A 65 0.08 11.45 -0.70
CA THR A 65 0.93 10.49 -0.01
C THR A 65 0.11 9.55 0.87
N PHE A 66 0.66 8.36 1.09
CA PHE A 66 0.02 7.37 1.94
C PHE A 66 1.06 6.65 2.79
N THR A 67 0.61 6.12 3.90
CA THR A 67 1.39 5.23 4.76
C THR A 67 0.51 4.06 5.12
N LEU A 68 1.01 2.84 4.89
CA LEU A 68 0.24 1.63 5.12
C LEU A 68 1.12 0.58 5.78
N HIS A 69 0.60 -0.02 6.86
CA HIS A 69 1.26 -1.14 7.52
C HIS A 69 0.65 -2.42 6.96
N VAL A 70 1.45 -3.17 6.19
CA VAL A 70 0.98 -4.40 5.55
C VAL A 70 1.39 -5.61 6.37
N PRO A 71 0.52 -6.63 6.47
CA PRO A 71 0.89 -7.85 7.18
C PRO A 71 1.96 -8.64 6.42
N ASN A 72 2.65 -9.50 7.15
CA ASN A 72 3.65 -10.39 6.55
C ASN A 72 2.97 -11.29 5.50
N GLY A 73 3.67 -11.49 4.40
CA GLY A 73 3.17 -12.29 3.30
C GLY A 73 2.43 -11.50 2.24
N CYS A 74 2.11 -10.25 2.49
CA CYS A 74 1.47 -9.39 1.51
C CYS A 74 2.52 -8.89 0.53
N GLN A 75 2.29 -9.10 -0.77
CA GLN A 75 3.27 -8.78 -1.81
C GLN A 75 2.81 -7.71 -2.78
N GLU A 76 1.54 -7.31 -2.71
CA GLU A 76 0.99 -6.35 -3.66
C GLU A 76 0.07 -5.35 -2.97
N LEU A 77 0.02 -4.15 -3.53
CA LEU A 77 -0.95 -3.12 -3.14
C LEU A 77 -1.84 -2.80 -4.34
N LYS A 78 -3.11 -2.58 -4.05
CA LYS A 78 -4.10 -2.20 -5.05
C LYS A 78 -4.47 -0.74 -4.85
N PHE A 79 -4.37 0.04 -5.91
CA PHE A 79 -4.65 1.48 -5.91
C PHE A 79 -5.89 1.75 -6.74
N SER A 80 -6.84 2.48 -6.19
CA SER A 80 -8.07 2.81 -6.90
C SER A 80 -8.57 4.20 -6.53
N TYR A 81 -9.26 4.81 -7.48
CA TYR A 81 -9.88 6.11 -7.29
C TYR A 81 -11.03 6.26 -8.27
N VAL A 82 -12.06 7.03 -7.88
CA VAL A 82 -13.23 7.26 -8.74
C VAL A 82 -12.79 7.92 -10.04
N GLY A 83 -13.20 7.34 -11.17
CA GLY A 83 -12.85 7.86 -12.48
C GLY A 83 -11.46 7.47 -12.96
N MET A 84 -10.73 6.67 -12.20
CA MET A 84 -9.39 6.21 -12.56
C MET A 84 -9.37 4.70 -12.72
N GLU A 85 -8.45 4.20 -13.54
CA GLU A 85 -8.23 2.77 -13.67
C GLU A 85 -7.54 2.23 -12.43
N THR A 86 -8.01 1.10 -11.94
CA THR A 86 -7.40 0.42 -10.80
C THR A 86 -6.04 -0.14 -11.20
N LYS A 87 -5.05 0.02 -10.33
CA LYS A 87 -3.70 -0.45 -10.57
C LYS A 87 -3.20 -1.25 -9.39
N THR A 88 -2.49 -2.33 -9.69
CA THR A 88 -1.86 -3.18 -8.67
C THR A 88 -0.35 -3.10 -8.84
N ALA A 89 0.37 -2.96 -7.75
CA ALA A 89 1.82 -2.85 -7.77
C ALA A 89 2.45 -3.80 -6.76
N LYS A 90 3.53 -4.44 -7.16
CA LYS A 90 4.28 -5.33 -6.27
C LYS A 90 5.15 -4.52 -5.32
N ILE A 91 5.16 -4.95 -4.06
CA ILE A 91 5.90 -4.27 -3.01
C ILE A 91 7.01 -5.13 -2.40
N THR A 92 7.27 -6.29 -2.98
CA THR A 92 8.29 -7.22 -2.47
C THR A 92 9.65 -6.51 -2.44
N GLY A 93 10.24 -6.43 -1.25
CA GLY A 93 11.52 -5.77 -1.07
C GLY A 93 11.47 -4.25 -1.08
N LEU A 94 10.28 -3.65 -1.15
CA LEU A 94 10.13 -2.20 -1.20
C LEU A 94 9.55 -1.68 0.11
N THR A 95 9.95 -0.46 0.49
CA THR A 95 9.34 0.28 1.60
C THR A 95 8.73 1.59 1.11
N HIS A 96 9.01 1.97 -0.13
CA HIS A 96 8.47 3.18 -0.73
C HIS A 96 8.11 2.92 -2.19
N ILE A 97 6.96 3.40 -2.62
CA ILE A 97 6.50 3.20 -4.00
C ILE A 97 5.67 4.40 -4.45
N ASN A 98 5.95 4.86 -5.68
CA ASN A 98 5.16 5.90 -6.32
C ASN A 98 4.34 5.28 -7.44
N VAL A 99 3.06 5.66 -7.54
CA VAL A 99 2.12 5.08 -8.50
C VAL A 99 1.40 6.20 -9.24
N SER A 100 1.22 6.03 -10.53
CA SER A 100 0.42 6.91 -11.36
C SER A 100 -0.83 6.19 -11.82
N LEU A 101 -1.99 6.84 -11.67
CA LEU A 101 -3.27 6.29 -12.11
C LEU A 101 -3.75 7.01 -13.36
N ALA A 102 -4.25 6.25 -14.32
CA ALA A 102 -4.80 6.79 -15.56
C ALA A 102 -6.31 6.94 -15.44
N SER A 103 -6.85 7.98 -16.11
CA SER A 103 -8.27 8.22 -16.11
C SER A 103 -9.00 7.27 -17.05
N THR A 104 -10.10 6.68 -16.57
CA THR A 104 -10.95 5.83 -17.41
C THR A 104 -11.71 6.67 -18.44
N ALA A 105 -12.06 7.91 -18.07
CA ALA A 105 -12.78 8.80 -19.00
C ALA A 105 -11.93 9.16 -20.21
N LYS A 106 -10.62 9.29 -20.04
CA LYS A 106 -9.71 9.57 -21.13
C LYS A 106 -9.65 8.43 -22.14
N ALA A 107 -9.67 7.20 -21.66
CA ALA A 107 -9.71 6.04 -22.54
C ALA A 107 -11.00 5.98 -23.35
N LEU A 108 -12.12 6.37 -22.74
CA LEU A 108 -13.40 6.44 -23.44
C LEU A 108 -13.40 7.53 -24.51
N ASP A 109 -12.79 8.66 -24.25
CA ASP A 109 -12.67 9.74 -25.22
C ASP A 109 -11.90 9.30 -26.46
N GLU A 110 -10.86 8.53 -26.29
CA GLU A 110 -10.11 7.99 -27.42
C GLU A 110 -10.97 7.10 -28.30
N VAL A 111 -11.81 6.28 -27.69
CA VAL A 111 -12.72 5.40 -28.43
C VAL A 111 -13.72 6.21 -29.22
N VAL A 112 -14.25 7.26 -28.65
CA VAL A 112 -15.23 8.14 -29.32
C VAL A 112 -14.59 8.85 -30.49
N VAL A 113 -13.39 9.33 -30.36
CA VAL A 113 -12.69 10.05 -31.42
C VAL A 113 -12.43 9.16 -32.63
N THR A 114 -12.17 7.90 -32.43
CA THR A 114 -11.92 6.98 -33.55
C THR A 114 -13.20 6.52 -34.25
N ALA A 115 -14.31 6.72 -33.63
CA ALA A 115 -15.57 6.36 -34.22
C ALA A 115 -16.03 7.44 -35.22
#